data_985f79a35b43a4edba2726b417625b66
#
_entry.id   985f79a35b43a4edba2726b417625b66
#
_cell.length_a   1.000
_cell.length_b   1.000
_cell.length_c   1.000
_cell.angle_alpha   90.00
_cell.angle_beta   90.00
_cell.angle_gamma   90.00
#
_symmetry.space_group_name_H-M   'P 1'
#
loop_
_entity.id
_entity.type
_entity.pdbx_description
1 polymer ?
#
loop_
_entity_poly.entity_id
_entity_poly.type
_entity_poly.pdbx_seq_one_letter_code
_entity_poly.pdbx_strand_id
1 'polypeptide(L)'
;MPDSEREEPYSRAMVIMAHADDAEWTCAATMAKMCAEGWEVVLVLCTDGSKGSDDPEMTADRLAEIRAGEQQESARILGLKDVVFLGYPDSYLEPTLQLRKDIAREVRRHRPHVVITEPPTRDIDSRYYGSHPDHLATGEAALAAVFPTARDRLTFPELLDEGLEPHKVGEVWIVGGLEGSDHFIDVDGYMETAMEALKAHRSQVSPEAVSYTHLTLPTKRIV
;
A
#
# COMPACT_ATOMS: atom_id res chain seq x y z
N MET A 1 20.30 16.32 32.87
CA MET A 1 19.59 15.35 32.03
C MET A 1 18.52 16.14 31.32
N PRO A 2 18.60 16.38 30.00
CA PRO A 2 17.49 17.01 29.32
C PRO A 2 16.31 16.04 29.32
N ASP A 3 15.10 16.60 29.51
CA ASP A 3 13.84 15.90 29.47
C ASP A 3 13.80 14.97 28.25
N SER A 4 13.46 13.71 28.49
CA SER A 4 13.14 12.77 27.43
C SER A 4 12.02 13.38 26.60
N GLU A 5 12.33 13.79 25.37
CA GLU A 5 11.33 14.08 24.36
C GLU A 5 10.39 12.86 24.36
N ARG A 6 9.17 13.07 24.83
CA ARG A 6 8.12 12.07 24.68
C ARG A 6 7.88 11.99 23.17
N GLU A 7 8.33 10.91 22.56
CA GLU A 7 7.99 10.66 21.17
C GLU A 7 6.47 10.72 21.07
N GLU A 8 5.96 11.58 20.20
CA GLU A 8 4.52 11.63 19.96
C GLU A 8 4.05 10.25 19.50
N PRO A 9 2.90 9.78 19.99
CA PRO A 9 2.40 8.48 19.57
C PRO A 9 2.19 8.47 18.05
N TYR A 10 2.51 7.37 17.42
CA TYR A 10 2.29 7.19 16.00
C TYR A 10 0.81 7.35 15.65
N SER A 11 0.52 8.11 14.60
CA SER A 11 -0.84 8.44 14.18
C SER A 11 -0.96 8.66 12.67
N ARG A 12 0.11 8.44 11.89
CA ARG A 12 0.11 8.57 10.43
C ARG A 12 0.74 7.35 9.79
N ALA A 13 0.04 6.74 8.85
CA ALA A 13 0.54 5.62 8.06
C ALA A 13 0.45 5.94 6.57
N MET A 14 1.38 5.40 5.80
CA MET A 14 1.33 5.38 4.35
C MET A 14 1.45 3.95 3.87
N VAL A 15 0.50 3.52 3.05
CA VAL A 15 0.50 2.22 2.39
C VAL A 15 0.93 2.43 0.96
N ILE A 16 1.95 1.70 0.48
CA ILE A 16 2.51 1.86 -0.87
C ILE A 16 2.41 0.52 -1.57
N MET A 17 1.57 0.44 -2.62
CA MET A 17 1.25 -0.76 -3.35
C MET A 17 1.40 -0.56 -4.86
N ALA A 18 1.52 -1.66 -5.60
CA ALA A 18 1.65 -1.63 -7.05
C ALA A 18 0.32 -1.27 -7.73
N HIS A 19 -0.76 -2.00 -7.41
CA HIS A 19 -2.03 -1.91 -8.12
C HIS A 19 -3.19 -1.58 -7.18
N ALA A 20 -4.28 -1.12 -7.75
CA ALA A 20 -5.56 -1.06 -7.07
C ALA A 20 -6.00 -2.49 -6.70
N ASP A 21 -6.46 -2.69 -5.46
CA ASP A 21 -6.82 -3.93 -4.76
C ASP A 21 -5.70 -4.63 -3.94
N ASP A 22 -4.41 -4.41 -4.21
CA ASP A 22 -3.31 -5.05 -3.46
C ASP A 22 -3.40 -4.79 -1.95
N ALA A 23 -3.69 -3.55 -1.56
CA ALA A 23 -3.85 -3.16 -0.17
C ALA A 23 -5.04 -3.88 0.49
N GLU A 24 -6.11 -4.06 -0.26
CA GLU A 24 -7.31 -4.73 0.20
C GLU A 24 -7.10 -6.22 0.40
N TRP A 25 -6.30 -6.86 -0.44
CA TRP A 25 -5.92 -8.26 -0.28
C TRP A 25 -4.97 -8.50 0.90
N THR A 26 -4.15 -7.51 1.25
CA THR A 26 -3.03 -7.72 2.18
C THR A 26 -3.22 -7.10 3.55
N CYS A 27 -3.70 -5.85 3.64
CA CYS A 27 -3.73 -5.11 4.90
C CYS A 27 -4.99 -4.24 5.13
N ALA A 28 -6.10 -4.46 4.39
CA ALA A 28 -7.32 -3.67 4.54
C ALA A 28 -7.86 -3.59 5.96
N ALA A 29 -7.88 -4.72 6.69
CA ALA A 29 -8.38 -4.74 8.07
C ALA A 29 -7.47 -3.94 9.02
N THR A 30 -6.16 -3.93 8.77
CA THR A 30 -5.20 -3.09 9.48
C THR A 30 -5.45 -1.60 9.19
N MET A 31 -5.66 -1.24 7.92
CA MET A 31 -5.99 0.13 7.53
C MET A 31 -7.31 0.59 8.17
N ALA A 32 -8.36 -0.24 8.12
CA ALA A 32 -9.65 0.05 8.73
C ALA A 32 -9.53 0.29 10.24
N LYS A 33 -8.76 -0.56 10.93
CA LYS A 33 -8.46 -0.39 12.34
C LYS A 33 -7.74 0.92 12.62
N MET A 34 -6.65 1.20 11.91
CA MET A 34 -5.90 2.44 12.07
C MET A 34 -6.80 3.67 11.89
N CYS A 35 -7.63 3.70 10.84
CA CYS A 35 -8.56 4.80 10.60
C CYS A 35 -9.59 4.95 11.74
N ALA A 36 -10.14 3.83 12.23
CA ALA A 36 -11.09 3.84 13.35
C ALA A 36 -10.45 4.31 14.66
N GLU A 37 -9.16 4.07 14.85
CA GLU A 37 -8.35 4.55 15.98
C GLU A 37 -7.87 6.00 15.80
N GLY A 38 -8.26 6.67 14.70
CA GLY A 38 -7.97 8.08 14.47
C GLY A 38 -6.64 8.34 13.75
N TRP A 39 -6.03 7.32 13.15
CA TRP A 39 -4.84 7.53 12.32
C TRP A 39 -5.20 8.19 10.98
N GLU A 40 -4.30 9.00 10.48
CA GLU A 40 -4.32 9.46 9.10
C GLU A 40 -3.60 8.43 8.23
N VAL A 41 -4.37 7.68 7.43
CA VAL A 41 -3.85 6.65 6.52
C VAL A 41 -3.95 7.14 5.09
N VAL A 42 -2.84 7.12 4.34
CA VAL A 42 -2.76 7.47 2.92
C VAL A 42 -2.33 6.24 2.13
N LEU A 43 -3.00 5.96 1.03
CA LEU A 43 -2.62 4.92 0.08
C LEU A 43 -1.93 5.56 -1.13
N VAL A 44 -0.77 5.03 -1.51
CA VAL A 44 -0.05 5.40 -2.73
C VAL A 44 -0.04 4.19 -3.66
N LEU A 45 -0.60 4.35 -4.86
CA LEU A 45 -0.59 3.34 -5.91
C LEU A 45 0.44 3.72 -6.97
N CYS A 46 1.38 2.80 -7.24
CA CYS A 46 2.45 3.07 -8.18
C CYS A 46 1.97 3.02 -9.62
N THR A 47 1.14 2.04 -9.98
CA THR A 47 0.67 1.87 -11.37
C THR A 47 -0.74 2.40 -11.59
N ASP A 48 -1.12 2.48 -12.87
CA ASP A 48 -2.45 2.86 -13.32
C ASP A 48 -3.46 1.69 -13.30
N GLY A 49 -3.00 0.45 -13.06
CA GLY A 49 -3.84 -0.73 -13.06
C GLY A 49 -4.49 -1.04 -14.42
N SER A 50 -3.88 -0.61 -15.51
CA SER A 50 -4.46 -0.65 -16.86
C SER A 50 -4.45 -2.04 -17.52
N LYS A 51 -4.00 -3.09 -16.83
CA LYS A 51 -3.96 -4.48 -17.30
C LYS A 51 -4.87 -5.37 -16.44
N GLY A 52 -5.04 -6.62 -16.81
CA GLY A 52 -5.82 -7.57 -16.01
C GLY A 52 -7.31 -7.61 -16.40
N SER A 53 -7.61 -7.51 -17.69
CA SER A 53 -8.95 -7.79 -18.23
C SER A 53 -8.87 -8.76 -19.40
N ASP A 54 -9.73 -9.77 -19.38
CA ASP A 54 -9.91 -10.73 -20.49
C ASP A 54 -11.01 -10.29 -21.48
N ASP A 55 -11.67 -9.16 -21.22
CA ASP A 55 -12.70 -8.60 -22.13
C ASP A 55 -12.03 -8.02 -23.37
N PRO A 56 -12.26 -8.57 -24.59
CA PRO A 56 -11.64 -8.09 -25.83
C PRO A 56 -12.04 -6.65 -26.20
N GLU A 57 -13.13 -6.11 -25.64
CA GLU A 57 -13.59 -4.76 -25.87
C GLU A 57 -13.05 -3.77 -24.81
N MET A 58 -12.33 -4.27 -23.80
CA MET A 58 -11.71 -3.41 -22.77
C MET A 58 -10.47 -2.73 -23.33
N THR A 59 -10.35 -1.43 -23.05
CA THR A 59 -9.10 -0.69 -23.32
C THR A 59 -8.34 -0.42 -22.03
N ALA A 60 -7.03 -0.25 -22.14
CA ALA A 60 -6.17 0.08 -21.02
C ALA A 60 -6.64 1.33 -20.26
N ASP A 61 -6.91 2.42 -21.00
CA ASP A 61 -7.37 3.69 -20.41
C ASP A 61 -8.70 3.53 -19.67
N ARG A 62 -9.65 2.78 -20.27
CA ARG A 62 -10.95 2.52 -19.64
C ARG A 62 -10.81 1.70 -18.37
N LEU A 63 -9.95 0.67 -18.39
CA LEU A 63 -9.73 -0.15 -17.21
C LEU A 63 -9.07 0.66 -16.09
N ALA A 64 -8.08 1.49 -16.42
CA ALA A 64 -7.43 2.37 -15.45
C ALA A 64 -8.43 3.34 -14.79
N GLU A 65 -9.34 3.93 -15.57
CA GLU A 65 -10.40 4.81 -15.04
C GLU A 65 -11.36 4.05 -14.11
N ILE A 66 -11.78 2.84 -14.49
CA ILE A 66 -12.67 2.00 -13.68
C ILE A 66 -11.98 1.67 -12.35
N ARG A 67 -10.74 1.15 -12.38
CA ARG A 67 -10.01 0.73 -11.19
C ARG A 67 -9.68 1.90 -10.27
N ALA A 68 -9.40 3.08 -10.81
CA ALA A 68 -9.23 4.29 -10.01
C ALA A 68 -10.53 4.65 -9.25
N GLY A 69 -11.69 4.56 -9.90
CA GLY A 69 -12.99 4.77 -9.25
C GLY A 69 -13.29 3.73 -8.16
N GLU A 70 -12.98 2.47 -8.42
CA GLU A 70 -13.14 1.37 -7.45
C GLU A 70 -12.24 1.57 -6.23
N GLN A 71 -10.99 1.99 -6.43
CA GLN A 71 -10.07 2.30 -5.34
C GLN A 71 -10.54 3.49 -4.50
N GLN A 72 -11.11 4.53 -5.11
CA GLN A 72 -11.68 5.65 -4.36
C GLN A 72 -12.86 5.22 -3.49
N GLU A 73 -13.71 4.31 -4.00
CA GLU A 73 -14.82 3.77 -3.20
C GLU A 73 -14.30 2.87 -2.05
N SER A 74 -13.29 2.02 -2.31
CA SER A 74 -12.62 1.24 -1.27
C SER A 74 -12.04 2.15 -0.18
N ALA A 75 -11.32 3.20 -0.57
CA ALA A 75 -10.74 4.17 0.35
C ALA A 75 -11.80 4.83 1.23
N ARG A 76 -12.96 5.17 0.67
CA ARG A 76 -14.09 5.73 1.40
C ARG A 76 -14.64 4.74 2.44
N ILE A 77 -14.74 3.44 2.09
CA ILE A 77 -15.20 2.38 3.00
C ILE A 77 -14.22 2.20 4.16
N LEU A 78 -12.92 2.19 3.87
CA LEU A 78 -11.86 2.04 4.88
C LEU A 78 -11.66 3.29 5.74
N GLY A 79 -12.12 4.46 5.28
CA GLY A 79 -11.91 5.73 5.96
C GLY A 79 -10.53 6.34 5.73
N LEU A 80 -9.88 6.03 4.59
CA LEU A 80 -8.57 6.58 4.25
C LEU A 80 -8.64 8.10 4.09
N LYS A 81 -7.57 8.77 4.46
CA LYS A 81 -7.43 10.22 4.30
C LYS A 81 -7.28 10.62 2.84
N ASP A 82 -6.51 9.85 2.07
CA ASP A 82 -6.20 10.15 0.68
C ASP A 82 -5.75 8.91 -0.09
N VAL A 83 -5.89 8.96 -1.43
CA VAL A 83 -5.33 8.00 -2.38
C VAL A 83 -4.53 8.75 -3.43
N VAL A 84 -3.24 8.46 -3.52
CA VAL A 84 -2.33 9.05 -4.49
C VAL A 84 -2.06 8.06 -5.60
N PHE A 85 -2.34 8.42 -6.84
CA PHE A 85 -2.05 7.64 -8.03
C PHE A 85 -0.80 8.19 -8.71
N LEU A 86 0.30 7.41 -8.76
CA LEU A 86 1.51 7.83 -9.45
C LEU A 86 1.42 7.62 -10.97
N GLY A 87 0.54 6.71 -11.43
CA GLY A 87 0.18 6.55 -12.82
C GLY A 87 1.25 5.93 -13.71
N TYR A 88 2.16 5.12 -13.16
CA TYR A 88 3.09 4.35 -13.97
C TYR A 88 2.34 3.23 -14.71
N PRO A 89 2.79 2.86 -15.94
CA PRO A 89 2.13 1.80 -16.69
C PRO A 89 2.15 0.46 -15.96
N ASP A 90 0.98 -0.15 -15.79
CA ASP A 90 0.82 -1.49 -15.20
C ASP A 90 1.60 -2.54 -16.01
N SER A 91 2.21 -3.50 -15.31
CA SER A 91 3.07 -4.57 -15.83
C SER A 91 4.44 -4.12 -16.40
N TYR A 92 4.74 -2.83 -16.30
CA TYR A 92 6.01 -2.25 -16.79
C TYR A 92 6.76 -1.46 -15.71
N LEU A 93 6.41 -1.66 -14.45
CA LEU A 93 7.04 -0.92 -13.37
C LEU A 93 8.47 -1.42 -13.13
N GLU A 94 9.40 -0.49 -13.08
CA GLU A 94 10.79 -0.71 -12.69
C GLU A 94 11.15 0.18 -11.50
N PRO A 95 12.06 -0.24 -10.60
CA PRO A 95 12.45 0.55 -9.43
C PRO A 95 13.43 1.67 -9.84
N THR A 96 12.95 2.58 -10.68
CA THR A 96 13.74 3.68 -11.24
C THR A 96 14.00 4.79 -10.22
N LEU A 97 15.00 5.64 -10.51
CA LEU A 97 15.23 6.86 -9.71
C LEU A 97 14.00 7.79 -9.71
N GLN A 98 13.23 7.81 -10.80
CA GLN A 98 12.03 8.64 -10.87
C GLN A 98 10.94 8.11 -9.93
N LEU A 99 10.65 6.80 -9.97
CA LEU A 99 9.68 6.17 -9.06
C LEU A 99 10.09 6.41 -7.60
N ARG A 100 11.37 6.21 -7.26
CA ARG A 100 11.91 6.48 -5.93
C ARG A 100 11.69 7.93 -5.51
N LYS A 101 11.92 8.90 -6.43
CA LYS A 101 11.69 10.33 -6.16
C LYS A 101 10.20 10.61 -5.91
N ASP A 102 9.32 10.05 -6.73
CA ASP A 102 7.89 10.30 -6.59
C ASP A 102 7.33 9.72 -5.29
N ILE A 103 7.76 8.51 -4.90
CA ILE A 103 7.43 7.95 -3.59
C ILE A 103 8.01 8.82 -2.45
N ALA A 104 9.28 9.23 -2.55
CA ALA A 104 9.91 10.06 -1.53
C ALA A 104 9.21 11.43 -1.39
N ARG A 105 8.69 11.98 -2.49
CA ARG A 105 7.85 13.19 -2.49
C ARG A 105 6.62 12.99 -1.61
N GLU A 106 5.91 11.88 -1.77
CA GLU A 106 4.72 11.60 -0.97
C GLU A 106 5.08 11.31 0.50
N VAL A 107 6.17 10.60 0.76
CA VAL A 107 6.68 10.40 2.14
C VAL A 107 6.99 11.74 2.82
N ARG A 108 7.65 12.68 2.12
CA ARG A 108 7.91 14.02 2.67
C ARG A 108 6.64 14.85 2.85
N ARG A 109 5.67 14.72 1.92
CA ARG A 109 4.38 15.45 1.96
C ARG A 109 3.52 15.02 3.14
N HIS A 110 3.31 13.73 3.28
CA HIS A 110 2.37 13.15 4.27
C HIS A 110 3.03 12.84 5.61
N ARG A 111 4.36 12.78 5.66
CA ARG A 111 5.17 12.57 6.88
C ARG A 111 4.71 11.37 7.73
N PRO A 112 4.60 10.16 7.16
CA PRO A 112 4.12 8.99 7.86
C PRO A 112 5.08 8.56 8.97
N HIS A 113 4.54 8.08 10.09
CA HIS A 113 5.30 7.40 11.13
C HIS A 113 5.61 5.96 10.72
N VAL A 114 4.64 5.32 10.04
CA VAL A 114 4.72 3.95 9.55
C VAL A 114 4.52 3.93 8.04
N VAL A 115 5.38 3.20 7.33
CA VAL A 115 5.17 2.85 5.91
C VAL A 115 4.90 1.35 5.83
N ILE A 116 3.84 0.98 5.12
CA ILE A 116 3.46 -0.41 4.83
C ILE A 116 3.65 -0.62 3.33
N THR A 117 4.38 -1.67 2.92
CA THR A 117 4.65 -1.91 1.51
C THR A 117 4.86 -3.40 1.20
N GLU A 118 4.99 -3.70 -0.06
CA GLU A 118 5.20 -5.05 -0.60
C GLU A 118 6.64 -5.54 -0.38
N PRO A 119 6.86 -6.87 -0.38
CA PRO A 119 8.21 -7.43 -0.28
C PRO A 119 9.02 -7.14 -1.56
N PRO A 120 10.29 -6.68 -1.42
CA PRO A 120 11.15 -6.39 -2.56
C PRO A 120 11.80 -7.64 -3.17
N THR A 121 11.61 -8.80 -2.55
CA THR A 121 12.27 -10.04 -2.93
C THR A 121 11.27 -11.07 -3.45
N ARG A 122 11.67 -11.77 -4.52
CA ARG A 122 10.87 -12.84 -5.11
C ARG A 122 10.93 -14.09 -4.23
N ASP A 123 9.75 -14.60 -3.87
CA ASP A 123 9.60 -15.90 -3.24
C ASP A 123 9.43 -16.97 -4.33
N ILE A 124 10.50 -17.72 -4.60
CA ILE A 124 10.50 -18.79 -5.61
C ILE A 124 9.95 -20.11 -5.07
N ASP A 125 9.82 -20.24 -3.77
CA ASP A 125 9.28 -21.42 -3.10
C ASP A 125 7.75 -21.34 -2.90
N SER A 126 7.18 -20.16 -3.14
CA SER A 126 5.73 -19.93 -3.07
C SER A 126 4.99 -20.83 -4.06
N ARG A 127 3.91 -21.46 -3.58
CA ARG A 127 2.99 -22.23 -4.43
C ARG A 127 2.13 -21.35 -5.34
N TYR A 128 2.05 -20.07 -5.02
CA TYR A 128 1.33 -19.05 -5.77
C TYR A 128 2.35 -18.23 -6.52
N TYR A 129 2.47 -18.38 -7.82
CA TYR A 129 3.27 -17.61 -8.78
C TYR A 129 4.38 -16.75 -8.16
N GLY A 130 5.60 -16.89 -8.60
CA GLY A 130 6.66 -15.97 -8.14
C GLY A 130 6.15 -14.53 -8.29
N SER A 131 6.29 -13.72 -7.25
CA SER A 131 5.77 -12.36 -7.08
C SER A 131 5.68 -11.54 -8.37
N HIS A 132 4.61 -10.78 -8.53
CA HIS A 132 4.44 -9.89 -9.70
C HIS A 132 5.62 -8.92 -9.81
N PRO A 133 6.18 -8.67 -11.00
CA PRO A 133 7.33 -7.76 -11.16
C PRO A 133 7.08 -6.37 -10.56
N ASP A 134 5.88 -5.83 -10.74
CA ASP A 134 5.50 -4.51 -10.22
C ASP A 134 5.48 -4.48 -8.69
N HIS A 135 5.06 -5.57 -8.01
CA HIS A 135 5.13 -5.66 -6.55
C HIS A 135 6.58 -5.59 -6.05
N LEU A 136 7.49 -6.32 -6.71
CA LEU A 136 8.91 -6.28 -6.36
C LEU A 136 9.50 -4.88 -6.59
N ALA A 137 9.15 -4.25 -7.71
CA ALA A 137 9.60 -2.91 -8.05
C ALA A 137 9.06 -1.87 -7.05
N THR A 138 7.80 -2.00 -6.64
CA THR A 138 7.18 -1.15 -5.62
C THR A 138 7.88 -1.29 -4.28
N GLY A 139 8.09 -2.52 -3.80
CA GLY A 139 8.76 -2.78 -2.53
C GLY A 139 10.18 -2.22 -2.50
N GLU A 140 10.97 -2.47 -3.55
CA GLU A 140 12.34 -1.95 -3.67
C GLU A 140 12.36 -0.42 -3.72
N ALA A 141 11.50 0.20 -4.54
CA ALA A 141 11.43 1.64 -4.66
C ALA A 141 10.95 2.31 -3.36
N ALA A 142 9.98 1.71 -2.65
CA ALA A 142 9.47 2.19 -1.38
C ALA A 142 10.55 2.17 -0.30
N LEU A 143 11.29 1.07 -0.15
CA LEU A 143 12.39 0.97 0.81
C LEU A 143 13.49 2.00 0.52
N ALA A 144 13.89 2.11 -0.76
CA ALA A 144 14.89 3.08 -1.19
C ALA A 144 14.39 4.54 -1.06
N ALA A 145 13.09 4.78 -1.17
CA ALA A 145 12.47 6.08 -0.91
C ALA A 145 12.50 6.43 0.58
N VAL A 146 12.13 5.50 1.46
CA VAL A 146 12.17 5.70 2.92
C VAL A 146 13.59 5.96 3.39
N PHE A 147 14.55 5.15 2.94
CA PHE A 147 15.96 5.31 3.27
C PHE A 147 16.87 5.03 2.07
N PRO A 148 17.75 5.98 1.72
CA PRO A 148 18.00 7.27 2.41
C PRO A 148 17.16 8.44 1.90
N THR A 149 16.38 8.29 0.82
CA THR A 149 15.92 9.38 -0.04
C THR A 149 15.03 10.41 0.68
N ALA A 150 14.01 9.97 1.40
CA ALA A 150 13.08 10.90 2.06
C ALA A 150 13.72 11.67 3.22
N ARG A 151 14.79 11.13 3.83
CA ARG A 151 15.44 11.75 4.98
C ARG A 151 16.70 12.54 4.64
N ASP A 152 17.27 12.33 3.45
CA ASP A 152 18.49 13.02 3.02
C ASP A 152 18.15 14.29 2.24
N ARG A 153 18.64 15.43 2.77
CA ARG A 153 18.37 16.74 2.20
C ARG A 153 19.00 16.96 0.82
N LEU A 154 20.10 16.27 0.53
CA LEU A 154 20.86 16.43 -0.71
C LEU A 154 20.37 15.50 -1.84
N THR A 155 19.56 14.49 -1.50
CA THR A 155 18.95 13.60 -2.50
C THR A 155 17.65 14.22 -3.02
N PHE A 156 17.60 14.49 -4.31
CA PHE A 156 16.50 15.20 -4.98
C PHE A 156 16.22 16.58 -4.34
N PRO A 157 17.20 17.51 -4.41
CA PRO A 157 17.08 18.82 -3.77
C PRO A 157 15.90 19.64 -4.29
N GLU A 158 15.41 19.35 -5.51
CA GLU A 158 14.20 19.96 -6.08
C GLU A 158 12.93 19.74 -5.22
N LEU A 159 12.88 18.70 -4.40
CA LEU A 159 11.77 18.50 -3.46
C LEU A 159 11.73 19.59 -2.38
N LEU A 160 12.86 20.23 -2.08
CA LEU A 160 12.90 21.37 -1.17
C LEU A 160 12.28 22.61 -1.81
N ASP A 161 12.45 22.78 -3.13
CA ASP A 161 11.82 23.88 -3.88
C ASP A 161 10.29 23.72 -3.91
N GLU A 162 9.79 22.48 -3.76
CA GLU A 162 8.38 22.16 -3.56
C GLU A 162 7.92 22.40 -2.09
N GLY A 163 8.80 22.81 -1.19
CA GLY A 163 8.52 22.99 0.24
C GLY A 163 8.48 21.67 1.04
N LEU A 164 9.02 20.59 0.47
CA LEU A 164 8.97 19.24 1.06
C LEU A 164 10.27 18.96 1.82
N GLU A 165 10.29 19.31 3.09
CA GLU A 165 11.42 19.08 3.98
C GLU A 165 11.63 17.57 4.24
N PRO A 166 12.88 17.14 4.50
CA PRO A 166 13.18 15.75 4.84
C PRO A 166 12.31 15.20 5.95
N HIS A 167 11.97 13.93 5.83
CA HIS A 167 11.19 13.21 6.82
C HIS A 167 11.82 11.86 7.15
N LYS A 168 11.81 11.49 8.44
CA LYS A 168 12.28 10.22 8.93
C LYS A 168 11.08 9.35 9.32
N VAL A 169 10.83 8.31 8.55
CA VAL A 169 9.84 7.27 8.87
C VAL A 169 10.35 6.50 10.10
N GLY A 170 9.46 6.20 11.04
CA GLY A 170 9.78 5.47 12.27
C GLY A 170 9.89 3.97 12.04
N GLU A 171 8.91 3.39 11.34
CA GLU A 171 8.83 1.96 11.06
C GLU A 171 8.47 1.67 9.61
N VAL A 172 8.95 0.55 9.10
CA VAL A 172 8.53 0.00 7.81
C VAL A 172 8.01 -1.41 8.04
N TRP A 173 6.79 -1.66 7.62
CA TRP A 173 6.15 -2.97 7.67
C TRP A 173 6.04 -3.52 6.25
N ILE A 174 6.54 -4.74 6.06
CA ILE A 174 6.45 -5.43 4.78
C ILE A 174 5.33 -6.44 4.87
N VAL A 175 4.31 -6.32 4.02
CA VAL A 175 3.21 -7.29 3.97
C VAL A 175 3.74 -8.64 3.53
N GLY A 176 3.27 -9.71 4.14
CA GLY A 176 3.77 -11.04 3.85
C GLY A 176 2.89 -12.15 4.38
N GLY A 177 3.31 -13.39 4.10
CA GLY A 177 2.66 -14.59 4.61
C GLY A 177 2.95 -14.84 6.09
N LEU A 178 2.28 -15.85 6.66
CA LEU A 178 2.44 -16.22 8.07
C LEU A 178 3.84 -16.77 8.41
N GLU A 179 4.51 -17.35 7.43
CA GLU A 179 5.83 -17.95 7.62
C GLU A 179 6.91 -16.87 7.61
N GLY A 180 7.68 -16.79 8.70
CA GLY A 180 8.74 -15.78 8.85
C GLY A 180 8.27 -14.40 9.32
N SER A 181 6.98 -14.18 9.56
CA SER A 181 6.49 -12.91 10.09
C SER A 181 6.85 -12.74 11.57
N ASP A 182 7.34 -11.56 11.92
CA ASP A 182 7.75 -11.17 13.29
C ASP A 182 6.77 -10.20 13.95
N HIS A 183 5.78 -9.69 13.18
CA HIS A 183 4.79 -8.74 13.66
C HIS A 183 3.39 -9.12 13.19
N PHE A 184 2.41 -9.05 14.10
CA PHE A 184 1.01 -9.40 13.84
C PHE A 184 0.11 -8.32 14.41
N ILE A 185 -0.86 -7.88 13.61
CA ILE A 185 -1.87 -6.92 14.03
C ILE A 185 -3.18 -7.68 14.32
N ASP A 186 -3.70 -7.52 15.52
CA ASP A 186 -5.05 -7.97 15.84
C ASP A 186 -6.07 -7.06 15.15
N VAL A 187 -6.83 -7.64 14.23
CA VAL A 187 -7.83 -6.95 13.41
C VAL A 187 -9.26 -7.42 13.71
N ASP A 188 -9.48 -8.00 14.89
CA ASP A 188 -10.82 -8.43 15.30
C ASP A 188 -11.81 -7.25 15.24
N GLY A 189 -12.97 -7.50 14.62
CA GLY A 189 -14.00 -6.47 14.39
C GLY A 189 -13.82 -5.63 13.10
N TYR A 190 -12.72 -5.76 12.36
CA TYR A 190 -12.48 -4.96 11.14
C TYR A 190 -12.53 -5.77 9.83
N MET A 191 -12.70 -7.09 9.92
CA MET A 191 -12.73 -7.97 8.74
C MET A 191 -13.93 -7.70 7.83
N GLU A 192 -15.10 -7.35 8.37
CA GLU A 192 -16.27 -7.01 7.55
C GLU A 192 -16.01 -5.76 6.70
N THR A 193 -15.43 -4.73 7.31
CA THR A 193 -15.04 -3.51 6.59
C THR A 193 -14.01 -3.79 5.50
N ALA A 194 -13.01 -4.64 5.78
CA ALA A 194 -12.02 -5.07 4.80
C ALA A 194 -12.65 -5.81 3.62
N MET A 195 -13.59 -6.73 3.88
CA MET A 195 -14.31 -7.45 2.83
C MET A 195 -15.17 -6.51 1.97
N GLU A 196 -15.85 -5.54 2.57
CA GLU A 196 -16.64 -4.57 1.81
C GLU A 196 -15.74 -3.66 0.95
N ALA A 197 -14.58 -3.27 1.45
CA ALA A 197 -13.60 -2.53 0.68
C ALA A 197 -13.08 -3.34 -0.53
N LEU A 198 -12.74 -4.61 -0.32
CA LEU A 198 -12.30 -5.50 -1.41
C LEU A 198 -13.40 -5.71 -2.46
N LYS A 199 -14.67 -5.83 -2.06
CA LYS A 199 -15.82 -5.95 -2.97
C LYS A 199 -16.05 -4.70 -3.84
N ALA A 200 -15.46 -3.56 -3.49
CA ALA A 200 -15.52 -2.38 -4.34
C ALA A 200 -14.77 -2.56 -5.67
N HIS A 201 -13.77 -3.46 -5.71
CA HIS A 201 -12.97 -3.76 -6.90
C HIS A 201 -13.66 -4.75 -7.85
N ARG A 202 -14.83 -4.40 -8.34
CA ARG A 202 -15.73 -5.27 -9.14
C ARG A 202 -15.13 -5.68 -10.47
N SER A 203 -14.21 -4.91 -11.02
CA SER A 203 -13.54 -5.25 -12.28
C SER A 203 -12.51 -6.37 -12.10
N GLN A 204 -12.06 -6.63 -10.87
CA GLN A 204 -11.01 -7.59 -10.55
C GLN A 204 -11.50 -8.75 -9.69
N VAL A 205 -12.50 -8.52 -8.86
CA VAL A 205 -12.92 -9.46 -7.82
C VAL A 205 -14.43 -9.66 -7.88
N SER A 206 -14.89 -10.92 -8.02
CA SER A 206 -16.31 -11.18 -7.88
C SER A 206 -16.72 -11.17 -6.40
N PRO A 207 -17.88 -10.60 -6.05
CA PRO A 207 -18.39 -10.59 -4.68
C PRO A 207 -18.50 -11.98 -4.05
N GLU A 208 -18.81 -13.00 -4.86
CA GLU A 208 -18.91 -14.40 -4.44
C GLU A 208 -17.53 -14.97 -4.07
N ALA A 209 -16.48 -14.64 -4.85
CA ALA A 209 -15.11 -15.08 -4.58
C ALA A 209 -14.60 -14.53 -3.25
N VAL A 210 -14.86 -13.25 -2.94
CA VAL A 210 -14.50 -12.65 -1.65
C VAL A 210 -15.13 -13.41 -0.49
N SER A 211 -16.43 -13.66 -0.57
CA SER A 211 -17.17 -14.37 0.49
C SER A 211 -16.63 -15.79 0.70
N TYR A 212 -16.31 -16.52 -0.38
CA TYR A 212 -15.77 -17.86 -0.30
C TYR A 212 -14.36 -17.91 0.30
N THR A 213 -13.48 -17.02 -0.14
CA THR A 213 -12.09 -16.99 0.33
C THR A 213 -12.01 -16.73 1.82
N HIS A 214 -12.80 -15.78 2.35
CA HIS A 214 -12.80 -15.47 3.77
C HIS A 214 -13.52 -16.49 4.65
N LEU A 215 -14.51 -17.20 4.13
CA LEU A 215 -15.20 -18.27 4.85
C LEU A 215 -14.37 -19.58 4.94
N THR A 216 -13.46 -19.80 3.99
CA THR A 216 -12.66 -21.04 3.90
C THR A 216 -11.25 -20.92 4.45
N LEU A 217 -10.75 -19.72 4.67
CA LEU A 217 -9.48 -19.52 5.38
C LEU A 217 -9.69 -19.93 6.85
N PRO A 218 -8.91 -20.90 7.35
CA PRO A 218 -8.96 -21.23 8.77
C PRO A 218 -8.49 -19.98 9.53
N THR A 219 -9.43 -19.35 10.24
CA THR A 219 -9.12 -18.35 11.25
C THR A 219 -8.32 -19.04 12.36
N LYS A 220 -7.02 -19.20 12.17
CA LYS A 220 -6.13 -19.55 13.25
C LYS A 220 -6.02 -18.32 14.12
N ARG A 221 -6.84 -18.32 15.17
CA ARG A 221 -6.62 -17.47 16.33
C ARG A 221 -5.26 -17.90 16.90
N ILE A 222 -4.22 -17.10 16.67
CA ILE A 222 -2.96 -17.24 17.36
C ILE A 222 -3.10 -16.37 18.60
N VAL A 223 -3.18 -17.04 19.74
CA VAL A 223 -3.16 -16.45 21.09
C VAL A 223 -1.71 -16.18 21.46
#